data_92f3fcb2ca4e52fae260b84455ff884e
#
_entry.id   92f3fcb2ca4e52fae260b84455ff884e
#
_cell.length_a   1.000
_cell.length_b   1.000
_cell.length_c   1.000
_cell.angle_alpha   90.00
_cell.angle_beta   90.00
_cell.angle_gamma   90.00
#
_symmetry.space_group_name_H-M   'P 1'
#
loop_
_entity.id
_entity.type
_entity.pdbx_description
1 polymer ?
#
loop_
_entity_poly.entity_id
_entity_poly.type
_entity_poly.pdbx_seq_one_letter_code
_entity_poly.pdbx_strand_id
1 'polypeptide(L)'
;MSDTATDTLKEKDRSGEVVSGGHLVAKALKNEGVDTIFTLCGGHIIDIYDGCVDEGIRIVDFRHEQVAAHAADGYARQTGKLGCLVTTAGPGCTNAMTGVATAFRSESPMLHIGGQGALTQHKMGSLQDLPHVDIMAPITKFSAGVRSTERAGDMVSMAARECFSGAYGPSYLEIPRDVLDREVPLSSAVIPEPGKYRASVKSIGDPADIERLADLIVKAERPAILVGSQVWMSRGHQAAIDLVKDLNIACYMNGGARGMLPQTDSHYYNRTRRLAFQKADLLLIVGTPFDFRMGYGKRIREDLTLVQIDQSYSTVGKNRDVDLGIAGDPGAILSAVHAAIKGRVDNGSKGRDGWLKELRAAEEAATEKLMPLFLSDQSPIHPYRVAWELNEFLTEKTVYIGDGGDVVTISAQAVAPKGPGNWMDPGALGSLGVGTGFAIAAGLANPEKEILCYYGDGSFGMTAFDMETANRFGVPYIAVIGNNSSMNQIRYGQIAKYGDQRGNVGNKLGDVPFSKFAEMLGGHGEEVHEANQIQPALQRAREAVKTSGKSAVVNIWVDPNEYAPGTKNQTMYK
;
A
#
# COMPACT_ATOMS: atom_id res chain seq x y z
N MET A 1 -5.90 -10.29 -32.88
CA MET A 1 -4.96 -11.36 -33.21
C MET A 1 -4.24 -11.76 -31.93
N SER A 2 -4.88 -12.56 -31.08
CA SER A 2 -4.33 -12.94 -29.79
C SER A 2 -4.97 -14.23 -29.27
N ASP A 3 -4.93 -15.31 -30.08
CA ASP A 3 -5.45 -16.61 -29.65
C ASP A 3 -4.61 -17.78 -30.16
N THR A 4 -3.31 -17.60 -30.37
CA THR A 4 -2.50 -18.64 -30.97
C THR A 4 -1.31 -19.14 -30.14
N ALA A 5 -1.12 -18.68 -28.90
CA ALA A 5 -0.01 -19.14 -28.07
C ALA A 5 -0.40 -20.15 -26.97
N THR A 6 -1.68 -20.42 -26.74
CA THR A 6 -2.15 -21.32 -25.68
C THR A 6 -2.53 -22.72 -26.16
N ASP A 7 -2.55 -22.97 -27.48
CA ASP A 7 -3.19 -24.18 -28.01
C ASP A 7 -2.21 -25.31 -28.38
N THR A 8 -0.93 -25.25 -27.98
CA THR A 8 0.05 -26.31 -28.28
C THR A 8 0.79 -26.88 -27.08
N LEU A 9 0.44 -26.50 -25.86
CA LEU A 9 0.89 -27.25 -24.69
C LEU A 9 0.01 -28.48 -24.54
N LYS A 10 0.41 -29.57 -25.17
CA LYS A 10 -0.17 -30.90 -24.90
C LYS A 10 -0.17 -31.06 -23.37
N GLU A 11 -1.36 -31.27 -22.81
CA GLU A 11 -1.51 -31.81 -21.45
C GLU A 11 -0.60 -33.02 -21.32
N LYS A 12 0.56 -32.87 -20.69
CA LYS A 12 1.28 -33.98 -20.12
C LYS A 12 0.39 -34.49 -19.01
N ASP A 13 -0.21 -35.63 -19.21
CA ASP A 13 -0.90 -36.38 -18.17
C ASP A 13 0.10 -36.64 -17.03
N ARG A 14 0.12 -35.72 -16.04
CA ARG A 14 0.94 -35.79 -14.84
C ARG A 14 0.13 -36.26 -13.63
N SER A 15 -1.02 -36.90 -13.86
CA SER A 15 -1.83 -37.56 -12.82
C SER A 15 -1.13 -38.77 -12.18
N GLY A 16 0.18 -38.95 -12.44
CA GLY A 16 1.01 -39.99 -11.90
C GLY A 16 1.57 -39.68 -10.50
N GLU A 17 2.20 -40.67 -9.92
CA GLU A 17 2.79 -40.70 -8.58
C GLU A 17 3.95 -39.72 -8.34
N VAL A 18 4.38 -38.94 -9.34
CA VAL A 18 5.62 -38.14 -9.33
C VAL A 18 5.30 -36.65 -9.56
N VAL A 19 5.94 -35.75 -8.80
CA VAL A 19 5.73 -34.31 -8.88
C VAL A 19 7.06 -33.54 -8.74
N SER A 20 7.27 -32.49 -9.52
CA SER A 20 8.45 -31.63 -9.39
C SER A 20 8.33 -30.64 -8.23
N GLY A 21 9.48 -30.12 -7.79
CA GLY A 21 9.51 -29.10 -6.76
C GLY A 21 8.76 -27.83 -7.16
N GLY A 22 8.82 -27.42 -8.43
CA GLY A 22 8.07 -26.28 -8.96
C GLY A 22 6.56 -26.45 -8.84
N HIS A 23 6.04 -27.65 -9.14
CA HIS A 23 4.63 -27.98 -8.97
C HIS A 23 4.22 -28.05 -7.49
N LEU A 24 5.10 -28.53 -6.59
CA LEU A 24 4.84 -28.50 -5.15
C LEU A 24 4.72 -27.07 -4.62
N VAL A 25 5.57 -26.15 -5.10
CA VAL A 25 5.48 -24.72 -4.79
C VAL A 25 4.15 -24.15 -5.27
N ALA A 26 3.78 -24.39 -6.53
CA ALA A 26 2.53 -23.88 -7.09
C ALA A 26 1.28 -24.43 -6.36
N LYS A 27 1.26 -25.74 -6.04
CA LYS A 27 0.20 -26.34 -5.21
C LYS A 27 0.08 -25.67 -3.84
N ALA A 28 1.19 -25.44 -3.17
CA ALA A 28 1.18 -24.77 -1.87
C ALA A 28 0.70 -23.31 -2.00
N LEU A 29 1.14 -22.58 -3.01
CA LEU A 29 0.65 -21.22 -3.30
C LEU A 29 -0.87 -21.21 -3.54
N LYS A 30 -1.38 -22.16 -4.32
CA LYS A 30 -2.83 -22.31 -4.54
C LYS A 30 -3.58 -22.57 -3.24
N ASN A 31 -3.05 -23.45 -2.39
CA ASN A 31 -3.63 -23.75 -1.07
C ASN A 31 -3.61 -22.54 -0.13
N GLU A 32 -2.63 -21.62 -0.28
CA GLU A 32 -2.58 -20.32 0.44
C GLU A 32 -3.54 -19.26 -0.15
N GLY A 33 -4.27 -19.59 -1.21
CA GLY A 33 -5.22 -18.68 -1.87
C GLY A 33 -4.57 -17.70 -2.85
N VAL A 34 -3.33 -17.97 -3.26
CA VAL A 34 -2.64 -17.19 -4.31
C VAL A 34 -3.29 -17.53 -5.66
N ASP A 35 -3.76 -16.52 -6.34
CA ASP A 35 -4.35 -16.59 -7.68
C ASP A 35 -3.48 -15.88 -8.74
N THR A 36 -2.48 -15.15 -8.30
CA THR A 36 -1.60 -14.35 -9.17
C THR A 36 -0.19 -14.28 -8.57
N ILE A 37 0.83 -14.55 -9.38
CA ILE A 37 2.23 -14.24 -9.06
C ILE A 37 2.70 -13.06 -9.89
N PHE A 38 3.53 -12.20 -9.26
CA PHE A 38 4.20 -11.06 -9.88
C PHE A 38 5.68 -11.40 -10.05
N THR A 39 6.24 -11.17 -11.25
CA THR A 39 7.54 -11.77 -11.57
C THR A 39 8.31 -11.01 -12.66
N LEU A 40 9.59 -11.31 -12.80
CA LEU A 40 10.36 -11.13 -14.02
C LEU A 40 11.07 -12.46 -14.31
N CYS A 41 10.98 -12.93 -15.54
CA CYS A 41 11.46 -14.27 -15.92
C CYS A 41 12.98 -14.45 -15.69
N GLY A 42 13.36 -15.67 -15.34
CA GLY A 42 14.76 -16.09 -15.23
C GLY A 42 14.91 -17.59 -15.07
N GLY A 43 16.06 -18.12 -15.47
CA GLY A 43 16.29 -19.55 -15.58
C GLY A 43 16.19 -20.36 -14.29
N HIS A 44 16.24 -19.70 -13.12
CA HIS A 44 16.19 -20.39 -11.81
C HIS A 44 14.75 -20.67 -11.32
N ILE A 45 13.71 -20.16 -12.00
CA ILE A 45 12.32 -20.18 -11.50
C ILE A 45 11.31 -20.70 -12.52
N ILE A 46 11.76 -21.19 -13.67
CA ILE A 46 10.88 -21.65 -14.77
C ILE A 46 9.95 -22.79 -14.35
N ASP A 47 10.42 -23.67 -13.47
CA ASP A 47 9.62 -24.81 -12.98
C ASP A 47 8.45 -24.37 -12.11
N ILE A 48 8.57 -23.21 -11.44
CA ILE A 48 7.45 -22.60 -10.72
C ILE A 48 6.38 -22.12 -11.69
N TYR A 49 6.77 -21.58 -12.85
CA TYR A 49 5.81 -21.15 -13.88
C TYR A 49 5.02 -22.32 -14.44
N ASP A 50 5.71 -23.45 -14.74
CA ASP A 50 5.07 -24.67 -15.22
C ASP A 50 4.00 -25.14 -14.23
N GLY A 51 4.35 -25.23 -12.95
CA GLY A 51 3.39 -25.56 -11.89
C GLY A 51 2.25 -24.53 -11.74
N CYS A 52 2.52 -23.23 -11.91
CA CYS A 52 1.48 -22.19 -11.86
C CYS A 52 0.47 -22.32 -12.99
N VAL A 53 0.90 -22.74 -14.19
CA VAL A 53 0.00 -23.02 -15.33
C VAL A 53 -0.95 -24.17 -14.97
N ASP A 54 -0.44 -25.26 -14.42
CA ASP A 54 -1.25 -26.42 -14.02
C ASP A 54 -2.26 -26.08 -12.90
N GLU A 55 -1.87 -25.22 -11.94
CA GLU A 55 -2.74 -24.80 -10.83
C GLU A 55 -3.67 -23.60 -11.19
N GLY A 56 -3.60 -23.09 -12.41
CA GLY A 56 -4.40 -21.95 -12.85
C GLY A 56 -4.06 -20.66 -12.09
N ILE A 57 -2.80 -20.48 -11.70
CA ILE A 57 -2.29 -19.24 -11.10
C ILE A 57 -1.82 -18.32 -12.21
N ARG A 58 -2.34 -17.09 -12.24
CA ARG A 58 -1.94 -16.08 -13.23
C ARG A 58 -0.49 -15.66 -13.03
N ILE A 59 0.27 -15.59 -14.12
CA ILE A 59 1.64 -15.09 -14.13
C ILE A 59 1.64 -13.71 -14.74
N VAL A 60 2.03 -12.68 -13.97
CA VAL A 60 2.15 -11.28 -14.42
C VAL A 60 3.62 -10.91 -14.41
N ASP A 61 4.23 -10.83 -15.59
CA ASP A 61 5.64 -10.50 -15.77
C ASP A 61 5.85 -9.02 -16.05
N PHE A 62 6.85 -8.46 -15.38
CA PHE A 62 7.22 -7.05 -15.38
C PHE A 62 8.51 -6.78 -16.16
N ARG A 63 8.85 -5.52 -16.32
CA ARG A 63 10.13 -5.07 -16.91
C ARG A 63 11.22 -4.86 -15.85
N HIS A 64 10.82 -4.75 -14.57
CA HIS A 64 11.74 -4.61 -13.47
C HIS A 64 11.17 -5.23 -12.19
N GLU A 65 11.99 -5.95 -11.43
CA GLU A 65 11.56 -6.66 -10.22
C GLU A 65 11.10 -5.75 -9.10
N GLN A 66 11.60 -4.52 -9.05
CA GLN A 66 11.09 -3.51 -8.10
C GLN A 66 9.60 -3.25 -8.33
N VAL A 67 9.17 -3.12 -9.59
CA VAL A 67 7.76 -2.87 -9.92
C VAL A 67 6.91 -4.11 -9.64
N ALA A 68 7.42 -5.31 -9.96
CA ALA A 68 6.78 -6.57 -9.59
C ALA A 68 6.58 -6.71 -8.07
N ALA A 69 7.58 -6.31 -7.28
CA ALA A 69 7.52 -6.32 -5.81
C ALA A 69 6.49 -5.30 -5.28
N HIS A 70 6.46 -4.09 -5.84
CA HIS A 70 5.40 -3.12 -5.52
C HIS A 70 4.02 -3.62 -5.92
N ALA A 71 3.90 -4.33 -7.05
CA ALA A 71 2.63 -4.92 -7.45
C ALA A 71 2.17 -6.04 -6.48
N ALA A 72 3.07 -6.90 -6.02
CA ALA A 72 2.76 -7.91 -5.01
C ALA A 72 2.30 -7.27 -3.69
N ASP A 73 2.98 -6.21 -3.23
CA ASP A 73 2.58 -5.41 -2.06
C ASP A 73 1.20 -4.75 -2.29
N GLY A 74 1.03 -4.09 -3.43
CA GLY A 74 -0.23 -3.43 -3.80
C GLY A 74 -1.42 -4.40 -3.86
N TYR A 75 -1.19 -5.60 -4.40
CA TYR A 75 -2.20 -6.65 -4.48
C TYR A 75 -2.63 -7.15 -3.09
N ALA A 76 -1.65 -7.37 -2.20
CA ALA A 76 -1.92 -7.72 -0.82
C ALA A 76 -2.75 -6.63 -0.10
N ARG A 77 -2.41 -5.36 -0.29
CA ARG A 77 -3.17 -4.23 0.29
C ARG A 77 -4.60 -4.16 -0.24
N GLN A 78 -4.82 -4.37 -1.53
CA GLN A 78 -6.14 -4.31 -2.14
C GLN A 78 -7.01 -5.51 -1.76
N THR A 79 -6.46 -6.72 -1.81
CA THR A 79 -7.22 -7.96 -1.63
C THR A 79 -7.27 -8.48 -0.20
N GLY A 80 -6.26 -8.16 0.64
CA GLY A 80 -6.04 -8.80 1.95
C GLY A 80 -5.50 -10.22 1.84
N LYS A 81 -5.24 -10.71 0.61
CA LYS A 81 -4.61 -12.01 0.35
C LYS A 81 -3.10 -11.91 0.45
N LEU A 82 -2.43 -13.05 0.39
CA LEU A 82 -0.98 -13.12 0.26
C LEU A 82 -0.56 -12.56 -1.12
N GLY A 83 0.24 -11.49 -1.13
CA GLY A 83 0.92 -11.03 -2.34
C GLY A 83 2.08 -11.98 -2.63
N CYS A 84 2.23 -12.43 -3.87
CA CYS A 84 3.29 -13.37 -4.22
C CYS A 84 4.23 -12.81 -5.29
N LEU A 85 5.50 -12.64 -4.93
CA LEU A 85 6.58 -12.22 -5.80
C LEU A 85 7.48 -13.41 -6.08
N VAL A 86 7.82 -13.65 -7.35
CA VAL A 86 8.75 -14.71 -7.77
C VAL A 86 9.85 -14.08 -8.62
N THR A 87 11.11 -14.22 -8.22
CA THR A 87 12.26 -13.63 -8.95
C THR A 87 13.37 -14.65 -9.17
N THR A 88 14.15 -14.43 -10.22
CA THR A 88 15.39 -15.20 -10.40
C THR A 88 16.43 -14.88 -9.31
N ALA A 89 17.52 -15.60 -9.30
CA ALA A 89 18.66 -15.37 -8.39
C ALA A 89 19.36 -14.03 -8.66
N GLY A 90 20.27 -13.66 -7.76
CA GLY A 90 21.16 -12.48 -7.88
C GLY A 90 20.40 -11.18 -8.07
N PRO A 91 20.51 -10.55 -9.27
CA PRO A 91 19.87 -9.26 -9.54
C PRO A 91 18.33 -9.32 -9.39
N GLY A 92 17.70 -10.46 -9.66
CA GLY A 92 16.27 -10.62 -9.46
C GLY A 92 15.85 -10.38 -8.01
N CYS A 93 16.59 -10.95 -7.06
CA CYS A 93 16.36 -10.71 -5.63
C CYS A 93 16.76 -9.30 -5.21
N THR A 94 17.92 -8.80 -5.63
CA THR A 94 18.42 -7.50 -5.20
C THR A 94 17.61 -6.33 -5.77
N ASN A 95 17.15 -6.41 -7.01
CA ASN A 95 16.25 -5.41 -7.61
C ASN A 95 14.90 -5.33 -6.88
N ALA A 96 14.42 -6.44 -6.34
CA ALA A 96 13.15 -6.50 -5.60
C ALA A 96 13.20 -5.89 -4.19
N MET A 97 14.39 -5.70 -3.61
CA MET A 97 14.57 -5.32 -2.20
C MET A 97 13.78 -4.09 -1.78
N THR A 98 13.74 -3.05 -2.60
CA THR A 98 13.00 -1.82 -2.28
C THR A 98 11.50 -2.10 -2.12
N GLY A 99 10.92 -2.93 -2.99
CA GLY A 99 9.50 -3.30 -2.89
C GLY A 99 9.23 -4.17 -1.66
N VAL A 100 10.11 -5.13 -1.36
CA VAL A 100 10.02 -5.96 -0.14
C VAL A 100 10.12 -5.10 1.12
N ALA A 101 11.07 -4.15 1.16
CA ALA A 101 11.21 -3.21 2.28
C ALA A 101 9.97 -2.29 2.43
N THR A 102 9.33 -1.91 1.31
CA THR A 102 8.08 -1.15 1.31
C THR A 102 6.95 -1.97 1.96
N ALA A 103 6.81 -3.23 1.58
CA ALA A 103 5.85 -4.16 2.18
C ALA A 103 6.13 -4.37 3.68
N PHE A 104 7.41 -4.51 4.07
CA PHE A 104 7.83 -4.65 5.47
C PHE A 104 7.42 -3.45 6.33
N ARG A 105 7.69 -2.23 5.85
CA ARG A 105 7.35 -1.00 6.57
C ARG A 105 5.86 -0.66 6.54
N SER A 106 5.11 -1.27 5.63
CA SER A 106 3.67 -1.09 5.49
C SER A 106 2.87 -2.25 6.11
N GLU A 107 3.56 -3.23 6.68
CA GLU A 107 2.94 -4.41 7.29
C GLU A 107 2.02 -5.14 6.29
N SER A 108 2.51 -5.33 5.05
CA SER A 108 1.80 -6.06 4.00
C SER A 108 2.20 -7.53 3.96
N PRO A 109 1.26 -8.46 3.94
CA PRO A 109 1.57 -9.89 3.83
C PRO A 109 2.02 -10.22 2.40
N MET A 110 3.32 -10.41 2.21
CA MET A 110 3.92 -10.70 0.91
C MET A 110 4.93 -11.85 1.01
N LEU A 111 4.80 -12.84 0.17
CA LEU A 111 5.81 -13.90 0.02
C LEU A 111 6.69 -13.58 -1.20
N HIS A 112 7.98 -13.44 -0.97
CA HIS A 112 8.98 -13.36 -2.02
C HIS A 112 9.70 -14.70 -2.14
N ILE A 113 9.56 -15.36 -3.27
CA ILE A 113 10.29 -16.57 -3.64
C ILE A 113 11.41 -16.18 -4.59
N GLY A 114 12.66 -16.37 -4.16
CA GLY A 114 13.85 -16.15 -4.97
C GLY A 114 14.48 -17.45 -5.43
N GLY A 115 14.86 -17.53 -6.71
CA GLY A 115 15.66 -18.62 -7.22
C GLY A 115 17.10 -18.62 -6.68
N GLN A 116 17.82 -19.74 -6.81
CA GLN A 116 19.23 -19.87 -6.48
C GLN A 116 19.90 -20.92 -7.38
N GLY A 117 21.21 -20.83 -7.52
CA GLY A 117 22.02 -21.90 -8.11
C GLY A 117 21.77 -23.26 -7.45
N ALA A 118 22.09 -24.36 -8.14
CA ALA A 118 21.90 -25.70 -7.59
C ALA A 118 22.65 -25.90 -6.26
N LEU A 119 22.07 -26.67 -5.33
CA LEU A 119 22.72 -27.00 -4.04
C LEU A 119 24.10 -27.64 -4.24
N THR A 120 24.28 -28.43 -5.29
CA THR A 120 25.57 -29.04 -5.66
C THR A 120 26.62 -28.01 -6.06
N GLN A 121 26.22 -26.78 -6.40
CA GLN A 121 27.10 -25.66 -6.77
C GLN A 121 27.25 -24.62 -5.66
N HIS A 122 26.78 -24.91 -4.45
CA HIS A 122 26.82 -23.97 -3.34
C HIS A 122 28.25 -23.48 -3.05
N LYS A 123 28.42 -22.15 -3.03
CA LYS A 123 29.72 -21.47 -2.88
C LYS A 123 30.76 -21.74 -3.98
N MET A 124 30.35 -22.22 -5.13
CA MET A 124 31.22 -22.41 -6.28
C MET A 124 31.23 -21.20 -7.23
N GLY A 125 30.47 -20.15 -6.95
CA GLY A 125 30.32 -18.99 -7.84
C GLY A 125 29.47 -19.30 -9.07
N SER A 126 28.34 -20.00 -8.88
CA SER A 126 27.35 -20.24 -9.93
C SER A 126 26.75 -18.92 -10.44
N LEU A 127 26.10 -18.97 -11.61
CA LEU A 127 25.46 -17.77 -12.16
C LEU A 127 24.50 -17.15 -11.13
N GLN A 128 24.66 -15.84 -10.88
CA GLN A 128 23.79 -15.06 -9.99
C GLN A 128 23.79 -15.55 -8.51
N ASP A 129 24.84 -16.22 -8.07
CA ASP A 129 25.00 -16.70 -6.70
C ASP A 129 25.27 -15.52 -5.73
N LEU A 130 24.36 -15.34 -4.77
CA LEU A 130 24.47 -14.40 -3.65
C LEU A 130 23.86 -15.02 -2.38
N PRO A 131 24.25 -14.55 -1.18
CA PRO A 131 23.65 -15.03 0.06
C PRO A 131 22.28 -14.37 0.30
N HIS A 132 21.28 -14.65 -0.56
CA HIS A 132 20.01 -13.94 -0.57
C HIS A 132 19.26 -14.07 0.75
N VAL A 133 19.31 -15.24 1.42
CA VAL A 133 18.67 -15.45 2.73
C VAL A 133 19.16 -14.42 3.75
N ASP A 134 20.47 -14.18 3.79
CA ASP A 134 21.07 -13.21 4.71
C ASP A 134 20.76 -11.76 4.29
N ILE A 135 20.75 -11.48 2.99
CA ILE A 135 20.43 -10.16 2.43
C ILE A 135 18.99 -9.77 2.72
N MET A 136 18.05 -10.71 2.62
CA MET A 136 16.62 -10.45 2.79
C MET A 136 16.16 -10.49 4.26
N ALA A 137 16.91 -11.13 5.15
CA ALA A 137 16.54 -11.29 6.56
C ALA A 137 16.19 -9.97 7.29
N PRO A 138 16.92 -8.85 7.12
CA PRO A 138 16.61 -7.60 7.84
C PRO A 138 15.32 -6.91 7.40
N ILE A 139 14.78 -7.25 6.23
CA ILE A 139 13.60 -6.61 5.63
C ILE A 139 12.43 -7.58 5.47
N THR A 140 12.49 -8.73 6.15
CA THR A 140 11.43 -9.74 6.16
C THR A 140 11.20 -10.25 7.58
N LYS A 141 10.03 -10.86 7.81
CA LYS A 141 9.70 -11.51 9.09
C LYS A 141 10.29 -12.92 9.18
N PHE A 142 10.48 -13.53 8.04
CA PHE A 142 11.04 -14.88 7.90
C PHE A 142 11.88 -14.92 6.63
N SER A 143 13.08 -15.50 6.72
CA SER A 143 13.97 -15.67 5.58
C SER A 143 14.65 -17.03 5.70
N ALA A 144 14.47 -17.91 4.70
CA ALA A 144 15.01 -19.26 4.74
C ALA A 144 15.28 -19.83 3.34
N GLY A 145 16.20 -20.83 3.28
CA GLY A 145 16.46 -21.61 2.08
C GLY A 145 15.80 -23.00 2.12
N VAL A 146 15.17 -23.41 1.04
CA VAL A 146 14.60 -24.75 0.87
C VAL A 146 15.73 -25.70 0.49
N ARG A 147 15.86 -26.83 1.19
CA ARG A 147 16.98 -27.77 1.05
C ARG A 147 16.58 -29.15 0.48
N SER A 148 15.28 -29.38 0.27
CA SER A 148 14.73 -30.64 -0.18
C SER A 148 13.46 -30.40 -0.99
N THR A 149 13.30 -31.10 -2.10
CA THR A 149 12.14 -31.02 -2.97
C THR A 149 10.86 -31.43 -2.22
N GLU A 150 10.95 -32.47 -1.40
CA GLU A 150 9.82 -32.99 -0.61
C GLU A 150 9.26 -31.96 0.36
N ARG A 151 10.11 -30.99 0.78
CA ARG A 151 9.77 -29.90 1.71
C ARG A 151 9.36 -28.61 1.04
N ALA A 152 9.37 -28.54 -0.31
CA ALA A 152 9.09 -27.27 -1.00
C ALA A 152 7.70 -26.72 -0.66
N GLY A 153 6.68 -27.56 -0.63
CA GLY A 153 5.30 -27.17 -0.34
C GLY A 153 5.09 -26.67 1.11
N ASP A 154 5.60 -27.41 2.11
CA ASP A 154 5.43 -27.01 3.51
C ASP A 154 6.25 -25.77 3.89
N MET A 155 7.40 -25.54 3.26
CA MET A 155 8.18 -24.31 3.44
C MET A 155 7.46 -23.09 2.88
N VAL A 156 6.77 -23.20 1.74
CA VAL A 156 5.89 -22.13 1.22
C VAL A 156 4.79 -21.80 2.23
N SER A 157 4.10 -22.81 2.76
CA SER A 157 3.04 -22.61 3.75
C SER A 157 3.58 -22.05 5.06
N MET A 158 4.78 -22.45 5.50
CA MET A 158 5.45 -21.88 6.66
C MET A 158 5.73 -20.38 6.45
N ALA A 159 6.31 -20.00 5.33
CA ALA A 159 6.60 -18.61 5.01
C ALA A 159 5.31 -17.76 4.89
N ALA A 160 4.26 -18.31 4.29
CA ALA A 160 2.94 -17.66 4.21
C ALA A 160 2.33 -17.44 5.59
N ARG A 161 2.43 -18.43 6.51
CA ARG A 161 1.98 -18.28 7.90
C ARG A 161 2.69 -17.13 8.61
N GLU A 162 4.00 -17.00 8.42
CA GLU A 162 4.77 -15.91 9.02
C GLU A 162 4.35 -14.53 8.48
N CYS A 163 3.92 -14.44 7.21
CA CYS A 163 3.40 -13.18 6.66
C CYS A 163 2.18 -12.65 7.43
N PHE A 164 1.35 -13.53 8.00
CA PHE A 164 0.11 -13.18 8.69
C PHE A 164 0.20 -13.28 10.23
N SER A 165 1.34 -13.70 10.79
CA SER A 165 1.51 -13.88 12.23
C SER A 165 1.74 -12.54 12.94
N GLY A 166 0.86 -12.14 13.86
CA GLY A 166 0.93 -10.81 14.52
C GLY A 166 0.79 -9.66 13.54
N ALA A 167 1.62 -8.63 13.65
CA ALA A 167 1.71 -7.60 12.61
C ALA A 167 2.14 -8.24 11.29
N TYR A 168 1.40 -7.95 10.22
CA TYR A 168 1.67 -8.54 8.91
C TYR A 168 3.00 -8.06 8.35
N GLY A 169 3.54 -8.78 7.37
CA GLY A 169 4.78 -8.40 6.72
C GLY A 169 5.29 -9.43 5.75
N PRO A 170 6.35 -9.12 5.00
CA PRO A 170 6.89 -10.04 4.01
C PRO A 170 7.70 -11.17 4.62
N SER A 171 7.75 -12.30 3.89
CA SER A 171 8.64 -13.43 4.10
C SER A 171 9.44 -13.71 2.84
N TYR A 172 10.61 -14.31 2.98
CA TYR A 172 11.47 -14.68 1.87
C TYR A 172 11.80 -16.18 1.89
N LEU A 173 11.71 -16.82 0.72
CA LEU A 173 12.19 -18.17 0.49
C LEU A 173 13.17 -18.20 -0.67
N GLU A 174 14.38 -18.73 -0.43
CA GLU A 174 15.32 -19.11 -1.46
C GLU A 174 15.08 -20.56 -1.87
N ILE A 175 14.85 -20.82 -3.16
CA ILE A 175 14.66 -22.17 -3.64
C ILE A 175 15.70 -22.47 -4.73
N PRO A 176 16.67 -23.37 -4.48
CA PRO A 176 17.65 -23.78 -5.46
C PRO A 176 17.03 -24.49 -6.66
N ARG A 177 17.64 -24.30 -7.84
CA ARG A 177 17.14 -24.84 -9.11
C ARG A 177 16.97 -26.35 -9.08
N ASP A 178 17.92 -27.10 -8.54
CA ASP A 178 17.86 -28.57 -8.45
C ASP A 178 16.78 -29.06 -7.46
N VAL A 179 16.34 -28.24 -6.53
CA VAL A 179 15.17 -28.49 -5.68
C VAL A 179 13.87 -28.31 -6.48
N LEU A 180 13.81 -27.32 -7.37
CA LEU A 180 12.62 -27.05 -8.19
C LEU A 180 12.44 -28.06 -9.33
N ASP A 181 13.55 -28.43 -9.99
CA ASP A 181 13.57 -29.31 -11.16
C ASP A 181 13.37 -30.81 -10.79
N ARG A 182 13.87 -31.20 -9.61
CA ARG A 182 13.82 -32.59 -9.16
C ARG A 182 12.39 -33.10 -9.00
N GLU A 183 12.10 -34.28 -9.55
CA GLU A 183 10.86 -35.03 -9.36
C GLU A 183 10.97 -35.97 -8.15
N VAL A 184 9.89 -36.04 -7.36
CA VAL A 184 9.76 -36.91 -6.18
C VAL A 184 8.39 -37.59 -6.20
N PRO A 185 8.23 -38.76 -5.55
CA PRO A 185 6.91 -39.34 -5.34
C PRO A 185 6.01 -38.36 -4.60
N LEU A 186 4.79 -38.13 -5.08
CA LEU A 186 3.84 -37.22 -4.41
C LEU A 186 3.56 -37.65 -2.97
N SER A 187 3.59 -38.93 -2.68
CA SER A 187 3.42 -39.51 -1.33
C SER A 187 4.54 -39.14 -0.34
N SER A 188 5.72 -38.71 -0.84
CA SER A 188 6.84 -38.24 0.00
C SER A 188 6.80 -36.75 0.26
N ALA A 189 5.99 -36.00 -0.47
CA ALA A 189 5.89 -34.54 -0.36
C ALA A 189 4.95 -34.13 0.77
N VAL A 190 5.27 -33.03 1.44
CA VAL A 190 4.43 -32.44 2.45
C VAL A 190 3.74 -31.19 1.89
N ILE A 191 2.43 -31.27 1.71
CA ILE A 191 1.61 -30.16 1.26
C ILE A 191 0.54 -29.92 2.33
N PRO A 192 0.67 -28.86 3.16
CA PRO A 192 -0.33 -28.54 4.17
C PRO A 192 -1.68 -28.20 3.54
N GLU A 193 -2.75 -28.71 4.15
CA GLU A 193 -4.11 -28.42 3.69
C GLU A 193 -4.56 -27.02 4.14
N PRO A 194 -5.35 -26.31 3.32
CA PRO A 194 -5.86 -24.99 3.64
C PRO A 194 -6.58 -24.97 5.00
N GLY A 195 -6.25 -23.97 5.83
CA GLY A 195 -6.90 -23.75 7.11
C GLY A 195 -6.53 -24.70 8.25
N LYS A 196 -5.68 -25.74 8.02
CA LYS A 196 -5.31 -26.69 9.08
C LYS A 196 -4.01 -26.39 9.81
N TYR A 197 -3.17 -25.54 9.29
CA TYR A 197 -1.82 -25.26 9.84
C TYR A 197 -1.62 -23.78 10.20
N ARG A 198 -2.62 -22.92 9.99
CA ARG A 198 -2.62 -21.50 10.36
C ARG A 198 -3.87 -21.17 11.16
N ALA A 199 -3.69 -20.45 12.28
CA ALA A 199 -4.83 -20.00 13.07
C ALA A 199 -5.68 -19.01 12.27
N SER A 200 -6.99 -19.23 12.26
CA SER A 200 -7.99 -18.32 11.65
C SER A 200 -8.56 -17.33 12.67
N VAL A 201 -8.33 -17.57 13.97
CA VAL A 201 -8.86 -16.75 15.06
C VAL A 201 -8.06 -15.46 15.19
N LYS A 202 -8.77 -14.33 15.27
CA LYS A 202 -8.20 -13.01 15.50
C LYS A 202 -8.07 -12.74 17.01
N SER A 203 -6.89 -12.28 17.45
CA SER A 203 -6.67 -11.90 18.85
C SER A 203 -7.39 -10.60 19.17
N ILE A 204 -8.09 -10.56 20.29
CA ILE A 204 -8.72 -9.34 20.83
C ILE A 204 -7.99 -8.77 22.05
N GLY A 205 -6.87 -9.35 22.45
CA GLY A 205 -6.18 -8.98 23.68
C GLY A 205 -6.88 -9.56 24.94
N ASP A 206 -6.63 -8.95 26.10
CA ASP A 206 -7.26 -9.35 27.35
C ASP A 206 -8.72 -8.82 27.41
N PRO A 207 -9.72 -9.66 27.74
CA PRO A 207 -11.09 -9.22 27.95
C PRO A 207 -11.23 -8.09 28.98
N ALA A 208 -10.39 -8.05 30.02
CA ALA A 208 -10.40 -6.98 31.01
C ALA A 208 -10.00 -5.61 30.37
N ASP A 209 -9.09 -5.61 29.43
CA ASP A 209 -8.70 -4.39 28.68
C ASP A 209 -9.81 -3.94 27.73
N ILE A 210 -10.57 -4.88 27.15
CA ILE A 210 -11.77 -4.55 26.34
C ILE A 210 -12.82 -3.85 27.21
N GLU A 211 -13.11 -4.37 28.41
CA GLU A 211 -14.02 -3.75 29.35
C GLU A 211 -13.53 -2.38 29.82
N ARG A 212 -12.24 -2.26 30.14
CA ARG A 212 -11.63 -1.00 30.52
C ARG A 212 -11.73 0.05 29.41
N LEU A 213 -11.48 -0.35 28.16
CA LEU A 213 -11.63 0.53 27.00
C LEU A 213 -13.09 0.95 26.79
N ALA A 214 -14.03 0.01 26.95
CA ALA A 214 -15.47 0.32 26.90
C ALA A 214 -15.84 1.38 27.94
N ASP A 215 -15.38 1.23 29.20
CA ASP A 215 -15.61 2.20 30.28
C ASP A 215 -15.00 3.59 29.96
N LEU A 216 -13.80 3.65 29.41
CA LEU A 216 -13.16 4.90 28.98
C LEU A 216 -13.98 5.60 27.90
N ILE A 217 -14.45 4.86 26.90
CA ILE A 217 -15.27 5.42 25.81
C ILE A 217 -16.62 5.93 26.36
N VAL A 218 -17.28 5.18 27.25
CA VAL A 218 -18.57 5.60 27.83
C VAL A 218 -18.44 6.89 28.62
N LYS A 219 -17.35 7.08 29.38
CA LYS A 219 -17.08 8.27 30.20
C LYS A 219 -16.64 9.50 29.44
N ALA A 220 -16.07 9.32 28.24
CA ALA A 220 -15.49 10.42 27.47
C ALA A 220 -16.57 11.37 26.95
N GLU A 221 -16.35 12.68 27.14
CA GLU A 221 -17.20 13.77 26.61
C GLU A 221 -16.69 14.29 25.26
N ARG A 222 -15.37 14.20 25.02
CA ARG A 222 -14.68 14.69 23.83
C ARG A 222 -13.82 13.61 23.16
N PRO A 223 -14.39 12.43 22.85
CA PRO A 223 -13.59 11.37 22.26
C PRO A 223 -13.20 11.69 20.82
N ALA A 224 -12.01 11.21 20.42
CA ALA A 224 -11.57 11.18 19.04
C ALA A 224 -10.87 9.85 18.73
N ILE A 225 -10.97 9.40 17.48
CA ILE A 225 -10.29 8.21 16.99
C ILE A 225 -9.46 8.53 15.75
N LEU A 226 -8.23 8.04 15.72
CA LEU A 226 -7.42 8.02 14.50
C LEU A 226 -7.24 6.57 14.04
N VAL A 227 -7.76 6.27 12.86
CA VAL A 227 -7.75 4.94 12.26
C VAL A 227 -6.65 4.86 11.20
N GLY A 228 -5.81 3.84 11.27
CA GLY A 228 -4.68 3.64 10.38
C GLY A 228 -4.77 2.41 9.48
N SER A 229 -3.69 2.14 8.75
CA SER A 229 -3.64 1.12 7.70
C SER A 229 -3.96 -0.30 8.17
N GLN A 230 -3.62 -0.66 9.42
CA GLN A 230 -3.91 -2.00 9.94
C GLN A 230 -5.41 -2.29 10.00
N VAL A 231 -6.27 -1.27 10.19
CA VAL A 231 -7.73 -1.45 10.17
C VAL A 231 -8.22 -1.85 8.78
N TRP A 232 -7.66 -1.26 7.72
CA TRP A 232 -7.93 -1.70 6.36
C TRP A 232 -7.36 -3.10 6.09
N MET A 233 -6.11 -3.35 6.47
CA MET A 233 -5.45 -4.65 6.25
C MET A 233 -6.17 -5.80 6.96
N SER A 234 -6.68 -5.58 8.17
CA SER A 234 -7.48 -6.55 8.93
C SER A 234 -8.95 -6.65 8.47
N ARG A 235 -9.37 -5.84 7.47
CA ARG A 235 -10.77 -5.72 7.03
C ARG A 235 -11.72 -5.29 8.16
N GLY A 236 -11.21 -4.51 9.11
CA GLY A 236 -11.94 -4.00 10.27
C GLY A 236 -12.64 -2.65 10.05
N HIS A 237 -12.68 -2.14 8.82
CA HIS A 237 -13.23 -0.81 8.51
C HIS A 237 -14.71 -0.69 8.90
N GLN A 238 -15.53 -1.74 8.70
CA GLN A 238 -16.95 -1.69 9.09
C GLN A 238 -17.09 -1.58 10.61
N ALA A 239 -16.32 -2.35 11.39
CA ALA A 239 -16.34 -2.26 12.85
C ALA A 239 -15.96 -0.86 13.36
N ALA A 240 -14.99 -0.20 12.70
CA ALA A 240 -14.63 1.18 13.02
C ALA A 240 -15.75 2.17 12.67
N ILE A 241 -16.41 2.01 11.52
CA ILE A 241 -17.55 2.84 11.09
C ILE A 241 -18.71 2.72 12.10
N ASP A 242 -19.08 1.51 12.46
CA ASP A 242 -20.19 1.23 13.38
C ASP A 242 -19.90 1.86 14.76
N LEU A 243 -18.70 1.65 15.31
CA LEU A 243 -18.29 2.24 16.59
C LEU A 243 -18.35 3.78 16.52
N VAL A 244 -17.82 4.39 15.46
CA VAL A 244 -17.78 5.84 15.29
C VAL A 244 -19.17 6.44 15.22
N LYS A 245 -20.06 5.85 14.43
CA LYS A 245 -21.42 6.37 14.21
C LYS A 245 -22.32 6.17 15.40
N ASP A 246 -22.33 4.97 15.99
CA ASP A 246 -23.20 4.64 17.09
C ASP A 246 -22.82 5.42 18.36
N LEU A 247 -21.53 5.74 18.51
CA LEU A 247 -21.03 6.43 19.69
C LEU A 247 -20.70 7.93 19.47
N ASN A 248 -21.00 8.46 18.29
CA ASN A 248 -20.80 9.86 17.94
C ASN A 248 -19.36 10.35 18.21
N ILE A 249 -18.36 9.65 17.64
CA ILE A 249 -16.93 9.89 17.84
C ILE A 249 -16.33 10.62 16.63
N ALA A 250 -15.51 11.66 16.86
CA ALA A 250 -14.76 12.32 15.78
C ALA A 250 -13.72 11.39 15.18
N CYS A 251 -13.77 11.13 13.86
CA CYS A 251 -12.93 10.17 13.18
C CYS A 251 -11.93 10.84 12.24
N TYR A 252 -10.65 10.50 12.43
CA TYR A 252 -9.52 10.83 11.56
C TYR A 252 -8.99 9.56 10.92
N MET A 253 -8.59 9.65 9.65
CA MET A 253 -8.10 8.49 8.89
C MET A 253 -6.68 8.72 8.38
N ASN A 254 -5.85 7.69 8.41
CA ASN A 254 -4.46 7.72 7.94
C ASN A 254 -4.16 6.49 7.06
N GLY A 255 -3.26 6.67 6.06
CA GLY A 255 -2.86 5.59 5.16
C GLY A 255 -4.05 4.86 4.54
N GLY A 256 -4.01 3.53 4.52
CA GLY A 256 -5.03 2.67 3.90
C GLY A 256 -6.45 2.78 4.48
N ALA A 257 -6.64 3.40 5.65
CA ALA A 257 -7.98 3.66 6.19
C ALA A 257 -8.68 4.85 5.53
N ARG A 258 -7.99 5.68 4.74
CA ARG A 258 -8.59 6.80 4.01
C ARG A 258 -9.70 6.30 3.08
N GLY A 259 -10.80 7.01 3.06
CA GLY A 259 -12.00 6.62 2.31
C GLY A 259 -12.97 5.72 3.06
N MET A 260 -12.63 5.27 4.27
CA MET A 260 -13.54 4.49 5.12
C MET A 260 -14.84 5.24 5.42
N LEU A 261 -14.73 6.54 5.75
CA LEU A 261 -15.85 7.47 5.81
C LEU A 261 -15.78 8.45 4.64
N PRO A 262 -16.90 8.75 3.97
CA PRO A 262 -16.94 9.79 2.95
C PRO A 262 -16.76 11.17 3.58
N GLN A 263 -16.24 12.13 2.81
CA GLN A 263 -16.00 13.50 3.28
C GLN A 263 -17.29 14.21 3.76
N THR A 264 -18.44 13.78 3.26
CA THR A 264 -19.75 14.29 3.63
C THR A 264 -20.30 13.75 4.94
N ASP A 265 -19.66 12.73 5.53
CA ASP A 265 -20.09 12.15 6.81
C ASP A 265 -19.83 13.13 7.96
N SER A 266 -20.78 13.24 8.87
CA SER A 266 -20.69 14.15 10.04
C SER A 266 -19.55 13.82 11.00
N HIS A 267 -19.03 12.59 10.96
CA HIS A 267 -17.93 12.13 11.81
C HIS A 267 -16.56 12.22 11.10
N TYR A 268 -16.53 12.55 9.80
CA TYR A 268 -15.29 12.71 9.04
C TYR A 268 -14.59 14.02 9.40
N TYR A 269 -13.28 13.94 9.76
CA TYR A 269 -12.39 15.07 10.00
C TYR A 269 -11.01 14.79 9.42
N ASN A 270 -10.32 15.80 8.92
CA ASN A 270 -8.98 15.65 8.34
C ASN A 270 -8.02 16.74 8.83
N ARG A 271 -8.44 18.01 8.81
CA ARG A 271 -7.60 19.20 9.08
C ARG A 271 -7.49 19.53 10.54
N THR A 272 -8.48 19.18 11.35
CA THR A 272 -8.57 19.47 12.79
C THR A 272 -7.87 18.46 13.68
N ARG A 273 -7.10 17.50 13.13
CA ARG A 273 -6.38 16.47 13.92
C ARG A 273 -5.53 17.08 15.05
N ARG A 274 -4.85 18.22 14.79
CA ARG A 274 -4.06 18.90 15.83
C ARG A 274 -4.96 19.44 16.95
N LEU A 275 -6.13 19.95 16.63
CA LEU A 275 -7.10 20.43 17.62
C LEU A 275 -7.60 19.28 18.50
N ALA A 276 -7.93 18.13 17.89
CA ALA A 276 -8.31 16.92 18.63
C ALA A 276 -7.18 16.46 19.57
N PHE A 277 -5.92 16.43 19.12
CA PHE A 277 -4.76 16.08 19.95
C PHE A 277 -4.56 17.00 21.17
N GLN A 278 -5.09 18.23 21.11
CA GLN A 278 -4.96 19.23 22.19
C GLN A 278 -6.20 19.32 23.07
N LYS A 279 -7.39 18.97 22.60
CA LYS A 279 -8.65 19.23 23.32
C LYS A 279 -9.50 18.00 23.61
N ALA A 280 -9.22 16.85 23.00
CA ALA A 280 -9.91 15.61 23.36
C ALA A 280 -9.63 15.23 24.82
N ASP A 281 -10.55 14.54 25.46
CA ASP A 281 -10.35 13.88 26.76
C ASP A 281 -9.97 12.40 26.62
N LEU A 282 -10.34 11.78 25.47
CA LEU A 282 -9.96 10.43 25.09
C LEU A 282 -9.53 10.41 23.63
N LEU A 283 -8.35 9.87 23.35
CA LEU A 283 -7.84 9.66 21.99
C LEU A 283 -7.52 8.18 21.77
N LEU A 284 -8.19 7.59 20.79
CA LEU A 284 -7.94 6.23 20.33
C LEU A 284 -7.04 6.27 19.10
N ILE A 285 -5.88 5.64 19.16
CA ILE A 285 -4.96 5.44 18.03
C ILE A 285 -5.04 3.98 17.62
N VAL A 286 -5.62 3.70 16.46
CA VAL A 286 -5.95 2.34 16.04
C VAL A 286 -5.25 1.97 14.75
N GLY A 287 -4.33 1.02 14.81
CA GLY A 287 -3.63 0.48 13.65
C GLY A 287 -2.71 1.46 12.93
N THR A 288 -2.08 2.36 13.68
CA THR A 288 -1.02 3.26 13.18
C THR A 288 0.01 3.53 14.28
N PRO A 289 1.33 3.41 13.99
CA PRO A 289 2.37 3.65 14.97
C PRO A 289 2.62 5.14 15.23
N PHE A 290 3.24 5.48 16.37
CA PHE A 290 3.76 6.82 16.65
C PHE A 290 5.11 7.05 15.96
N ASP A 291 5.12 6.99 14.62
CA ASP A 291 6.30 7.29 13.81
C ASP A 291 6.38 8.78 13.38
N PHE A 292 7.25 9.09 12.42
CA PHE A 292 7.42 10.47 11.92
C PHE A 292 6.11 11.09 11.39
N ARG A 293 5.18 10.31 10.84
CA ARG A 293 3.88 10.77 10.32
C ARG A 293 2.99 11.32 11.44
N MET A 294 3.19 10.80 12.65
CA MET A 294 2.52 11.21 13.88
C MET A 294 3.36 12.17 14.74
N GLY A 295 4.52 12.63 14.23
CA GLY A 295 5.47 13.42 15.00
C GLY A 295 5.94 12.71 16.28
N TYR A 296 6.06 11.38 16.20
CA TYR A 296 6.45 10.50 17.32
C TYR A 296 5.54 10.63 18.57
N GLY A 297 4.28 11.03 18.38
CA GLY A 297 3.32 11.27 19.48
C GLY A 297 3.55 12.56 20.27
N LYS A 298 4.61 13.34 20.00
CA LYS A 298 4.99 14.55 20.77
C LYS A 298 3.97 15.70 20.70
N ARG A 299 3.04 15.66 19.74
CA ARG A 299 2.01 16.70 19.57
C ARG A 299 0.73 16.40 20.34
N ILE A 300 0.62 15.23 20.93
CA ILE A 300 -0.51 14.83 21.77
C ILE A 300 -0.29 15.39 23.18
N ARG A 301 -1.30 16.05 23.75
CA ARG A 301 -1.26 16.61 25.10
C ARG A 301 -0.93 15.53 26.14
N GLU A 302 -0.13 15.85 27.17
CA GLU A 302 0.38 14.85 28.12
C GLU A 302 -0.68 14.27 29.04
N ASP A 303 -1.65 15.08 29.46
CA ASP A 303 -2.74 14.74 30.38
C ASP A 303 -4.00 14.20 29.68
N LEU A 304 -3.93 13.90 28.37
CA LEU A 304 -5.01 13.30 27.62
C LEU A 304 -5.00 11.77 27.80
N THR A 305 -6.16 11.16 28.07
CA THR A 305 -6.26 9.71 28.10
C THR A 305 -5.99 9.12 26.71
N LEU A 306 -4.89 8.40 26.58
CA LEU A 306 -4.38 7.89 25.31
C LEU A 306 -4.46 6.37 25.26
N VAL A 307 -5.17 5.84 24.27
CA VAL A 307 -5.28 4.40 24.00
C VAL A 307 -4.64 4.08 22.66
N GLN A 308 -3.84 3.02 22.63
CA GLN A 308 -3.27 2.49 21.40
C GLN A 308 -3.70 1.05 21.16
N ILE A 309 -4.22 0.77 19.98
CA ILE A 309 -4.54 -0.58 19.49
C ILE A 309 -3.65 -0.87 18.29
N ASP A 310 -2.86 -1.93 18.35
CA ASP A 310 -1.91 -2.30 17.29
C ASP A 310 -1.78 -3.83 17.21
N GLN A 311 -1.47 -4.37 16.03
CA GLN A 311 -1.21 -5.81 15.88
C GLN A 311 0.11 -6.25 16.52
N SER A 312 1.04 -5.33 16.74
CA SER A 312 2.37 -5.61 17.28
C SER A 312 2.51 -5.19 18.73
N TYR A 313 2.86 -6.13 19.59
CA TYR A 313 3.23 -5.85 20.99
C TYR A 313 4.40 -4.86 21.11
N SER A 314 5.35 -4.89 20.18
CA SER A 314 6.52 -4.01 20.22
C SER A 314 6.24 -2.59 19.71
N THR A 315 5.08 -2.37 19.13
CA THR A 315 4.65 -1.04 18.62
C THR A 315 3.84 -0.28 19.66
N VAL A 316 3.09 -1.00 20.51
CA VAL A 316 2.31 -0.40 21.59
C VAL A 316 3.23 0.33 22.57
N GLY A 317 2.94 1.62 22.81
CA GLY A 317 3.73 2.47 23.71
C GLY A 317 5.09 2.92 23.16
N LYS A 318 5.46 2.53 21.94
CA LYS A 318 6.72 2.94 21.34
C LYS A 318 6.70 4.44 21.00
N ASN A 319 7.72 5.18 21.44
CA ASN A 319 7.91 6.62 21.27
C ASN A 319 6.97 7.52 22.11
N ARG A 320 5.89 6.99 22.65
CA ARG A 320 4.93 7.71 23.49
C ARG A 320 4.24 6.74 24.43
N ASP A 321 4.27 7.01 25.74
CA ASP A 321 3.52 6.25 26.75
C ASP A 321 2.01 6.38 26.51
N VAL A 322 1.29 5.29 26.80
CA VAL A 322 -0.16 5.20 26.64
C VAL A 322 -0.81 4.74 27.96
N ASP A 323 -2.02 5.20 28.24
CA ASP A 323 -2.78 4.81 29.43
C ASP A 323 -3.35 3.39 29.32
N LEU A 324 -3.62 2.98 28.06
CA LEU A 324 -4.06 1.63 27.74
C LEU A 324 -3.52 1.21 26.37
N GLY A 325 -2.80 0.10 26.34
CA GLY A 325 -2.30 -0.51 25.12
C GLY A 325 -2.91 -1.89 24.90
N ILE A 326 -3.50 -2.14 23.74
CA ILE A 326 -4.09 -3.43 23.40
C ILE A 326 -3.43 -3.96 22.12
N ALA A 327 -2.80 -5.13 22.23
CA ALA A 327 -2.20 -5.80 21.09
C ALA A 327 -3.13 -6.89 20.53
N GLY A 328 -3.47 -6.79 19.24
CA GLY A 328 -4.34 -7.74 18.55
C GLY A 328 -4.90 -7.21 17.23
N ASP A 329 -5.87 -7.91 16.66
CA ASP A 329 -6.53 -7.51 15.42
C ASP A 329 -7.42 -6.27 15.65
N PRO A 330 -7.13 -5.12 15.01
CA PRO A 330 -7.87 -3.90 15.28
C PRO A 330 -9.37 -4.00 15.00
N GLY A 331 -9.77 -4.70 13.95
CA GLY A 331 -11.19 -4.89 13.61
C GLY A 331 -11.93 -5.73 14.64
N ALA A 332 -11.30 -6.83 15.10
CA ALA A 332 -11.88 -7.69 16.12
C ALA A 332 -11.96 -6.98 17.48
N ILE A 333 -10.93 -6.21 17.87
CA ILE A 333 -10.93 -5.41 19.10
C ILE A 333 -12.05 -4.35 19.05
N LEU A 334 -12.17 -3.59 17.97
CA LEU A 334 -13.22 -2.59 17.82
C LEU A 334 -14.63 -3.21 17.90
N SER A 335 -14.82 -4.37 17.27
CA SER A 335 -16.09 -5.12 17.37
C SER A 335 -16.40 -5.58 18.80
N ALA A 336 -15.38 -6.09 19.50
CA ALA A 336 -15.54 -6.54 20.89
C ALA A 336 -15.87 -5.38 21.85
N VAL A 337 -15.17 -4.25 21.69
CA VAL A 337 -15.43 -3.01 22.46
C VAL A 337 -16.83 -2.48 22.17
N HIS A 338 -17.23 -2.43 20.90
CA HIS A 338 -18.58 -1.99 20.52
C HIS A 338 -19.66 -2.88 21.14
N ALA A 339 -19.46 -4.20 21.13
CA ALA A 339 -20.37 -5.14 21.79
C ALA A 339 -20.42 -4.93 23.32
N ALA A 340 -19.28 -4.68 23.97
CA ALA A 340 -19.20 -4.42 25.41
C ALA A 340 -19.89 -3.11 25.82
N ILE A 341 -19.96 -2.14 24.95
CA ILE A 341 -20.64 -0.83 25.20
C ILE A 341 -22.15 -0.94 25.00
N LYS A 342 -22.62 -1.90 24.22
CA LYS A 342 -24.05 -2.05 23.88
C LYS A 342 -24.92 -2.15 25.15
N GLY A 343 -25.87 -1.22 25.29
CA GLY A 343 -26.75 -1.12 26.45
C GLY A 343 -26.20 -0.34 27.66
N ARG A 344 -24.93 0.11 27.61
CA ARG A 344 -24.33 0.97 28.66
C ARG A 344 -24.51 2.46 28.38
N VAL A 345 -24.83 2.83 27.15
CA VAL A 345 -24.99 4.22 26.72
C VAL A 345 -26.47 4.50 26.56
N ASP A 346 -27.12 4.98 27.61
CA ASP A 346 -28.39 5.65 27.50
C ASP A 346 -28.15 7.03 26.87
N ASN A 347 -28.38 7.16 25.55
CA ASN A 347 -28.29 8.43 24.81
C ASN A 347 -27.01 9.29 25.06
N GLY A 348 -25.95 8.75 25.63
CA GLY A 348 -24.71 9.47 25.98
C GLY A 348 -23.97 10.07 24.79
N SER A 349 -24.31 9.65 23.57
CA SER A 349 -23.86 10.29 22.33
C SER A 349 -24.34 11.75 22.20
N LYS A 350 -25.47 12.13 22.79
CA LYS A 350 -26.02 13.51 22.70
C LYS A 350 -25.12 14.56 23.35
N GLY A 351 -24.36 14.23 24.40
CA GLY A 351 -23.39 15.14 25.02
C GLY A 351 -22.20 15.51 24.13
N ARG A 352 -21.92 14.69 23.11
CA ARG A 352 -20.79 14.86 22.19
C ARG A 352 -21.06 15.78 21.01
N ASP A 353 -22.31 16.18 20.78
CA ASP A 353 -22.70 17.07 19.66
C ASP A 353 -21.99 18.43 19.72
N GLY A 354 -21.78 18.97 20.92
CA GLY A 354 -21.03 20.20 21.12
C GLY A 354 -19.57 20.08 20.65
N TRP A 355 -18.94 18.96 20.97
CA TRP A 355 -17.58 18.64 20.55
C TRP A 355 -17.46 18.50 19.03
N LEU A 356 -18.35 17.74 18.41
CA LEU A 356 -18.36 17.59 16.96
C LEU A 356 -18.64 18.90 16.24
N LYS A 357 -19.51 19.76 16.77
CA LYS A 357 -19.76 21.11 16.24
C LYS A 357 -18.52 21.99 16.33
N GLU A 358 -17.79 21.97 17.46
CA GLU A 358 -16.52 22.70 17.61
C GLU A 358 -15.50 22.26 16.57
N LEU A 359 -15.33 20.93 16.39
CA LEU A 359 -14.43 20.40 15.38
C LEU A 359 -14.88 20.74 13.96
N ARG A 360 -16.20 20.68 13.66
CA ARG A 360 -16.75 20.99 12.35
C ARG A 360 -16.50 22.44 11.96
N ALA A 361 -16.78 23.38 12.84
CA ALA A 361 -16.51 24.79 12.59
C ALA A 361 -15.01 25.06 12.33
N ALA A 362 -14.12 24.39 13.09
CA ALA A 362 -12.68 24.51 12.87
C ALA A 362 -12.22 23.84 11.56
N GLU A 363 -12.84 22.72 11.15
CA GLU A 363 -12.58 22.02 9.88
C GLU A 363 -12.95 22.89 8.68
N GLU A 364 -14.12 23.52 8.73
CA GLU A 364 -14.62 24.47 7.72
C GLU A 364 -13.70 25.68 7.61
N ALA A 365 -13.37 26.32 8.72
CA ALA A 365 -12.44 27.45 8.74
C ALA A 365 -11.03 27.10 8.22
N ALA A 366 -10.56 25.88 8.49
CA ALA A 366 -9.29 25.41 7.97
C ALA A 366 -9.36 25.11 6.45
N THR A 367 -10.53 24.66 5.96
CA THR A 367 -10.79 24.45 4.54
C THR A 367 -10.85 25.77 3.78
N GLU A 368 -11.58 26.76 4.29
CA GLU A 368 -11.68 28.12 3.71
C GLU A 368 -10.30 28.75 3.49
N LYS A 369 -9.36 28.55 4.43
CA LYS A 369 -7.98 29.04 4.29
C LYS A 369 -7.20 28.41 3.14
N LEU A 370 -7.58 27.22 2.72
CA LEU A 370 -6.93 26.51 1.60
C LEU A 370 -7.65 26.77 0.27
N MET A 371 -8.90 27.24 0.28
CA MET A 371 -9.67 27.48 -0.94
C MET A 371 -8.96 28.37 -1.96
N PRO A 372 -8.24 29.45 -1.60
CA PRO A 372 -7.48 30.23 -2.57
C PRO A 372 -6.40 29.42 -3.33
N LEU A 373 -5.80 28.41 -2.66
CA LEU A 373 -4.83 27.52 -3.30
C LEU A 373 -5.52 26.46 -4.18
N PHE A 374 -6.65 25.93 -3.69
CA PHE A 374 -7.45 24.94 -4.43
C PHE A 374 -8.07 25.51 -5.71
N LEU A 375 -8.39 26.79 -5.71
CA LEU A 375 -9.01 27.49 -6.85
C LEU A 375 -8.04 28.41 -7.58
N SER A 376 -6.73 28.29 -7.35
CA SER A 376 -5.72 29.13 -7.99
C SER A 376 -5.72 28.95 -9.51
N ASP A 377 -5.75 30.05 -10.25
CA ASP A 377 -5.62 30.08 -11.72
C ASP A 377 -4.22 30.55 -12.16
N GLN A 378 -3.24 30.51 -11.23
CA GLN A 378 -1.87 30.91 -11.57
C GLN A 378 -1.27 30.01 -12.65
N SER A 379 -0.33 30.58 -13.41
CA SER A 379 0.50 29.88 -14.39
C SER A 379 1.99 30.14 -14.06
N PRO A 380 2.83 29.10 -13.91
CA PRO A 380 2.52 27.67 -13.93
C PRO A 380 1.52 27.24 -12.84
N ILE A 381 0.84 26.11 -13.05
CA ILE A 381 -0.29 25.66 -12.24
C ILE A 381 0.14 25.39 -10.80
N HIS A 382 -0.66 25.87 -9.82
CA HIS A 382 -0.43 25.56 -8.40
C HIS A 382 -0.67 24.07 -8.10
N PRO A 383 0.24 23.35 -7.42
CA PRO A 383 0.09 21.89 -7.18
C PRO A 383 -1.18 21.53 -6.38
N TYR A 384 -1.65 22.40 -5.48
CA TYR A 384 -2.92 22.21 -4.77
C TYR A 384 -4.14 22.27 -5.67
N ARG A 385 -4.08 23.09 -6.76
CA ARG A 385 -5.15 23.11 -7.76
C ARG A 385 -5.25 21.76 -8.45
N VAL A 386 -4.14 21.14 -8.82
CA VAL A 386 -4.15 19.80 -9.42
C VAL A 386 -4.82 18.79 -8.49
N ALA A 387 -4.40 18.73 -7.22
CA ALA A 387 -4.96 17.77 -6.26
C ALA A 387 -6.46 18.01 -5.99
N TRP A 388 -6.91 19.27 -6.01
CA TRP A 388 -8.33 19.62 -5.90
C TRP A 388 -9.13 19.12 -7.11
N GLU A 389 -8.63 19.37 -8.32
CA GLU A 389 -9.26 18.91 -9.56
C GLU A 389 -9.34 17.37 -9.60
N LEU A 390 -8.32 16.69 -9.09
CA LEU A 390 -8.37 15.24 -8.94
C LEU A 390 -9.44 14.79 -7.95
N ASN A 391 -9.58 15.48 -6.80
CA ASN A 391 -10.66 15.18 -5.85
C ASN A 391 -12.06 15.27 -6.47
N GLU A 392 -12.30 16.30 -7.28
CA GLU A 392 -13.56 16.50 -7.99
C GLU A 392 -13.79 15.44 -9.10
N PHE A 393 -12.69 14.95 -9.70
CA PHE A 393 -12.74 13.93 -10.74
C PHE A 393 -13.04 12.52 -10.21
N LEU A 394 -12.67 12.21 -8.93
CA LEU A 394 -12.84 10.89 -8.35
C LEU A 394 -14.31 10.49 -8.21
N THR A 395 -14.58 9.20 -8.41
CA THR A 395 -15.87 8.55 -8.15
C THR A 395 -15.73 7.45 -7.09
N GLU A 396 -16.83 6.86 -6.66
CA GLU A 396 -16.82 5.68 -5.77
C GLU A 396 -16.10 4.47 -6.39
N LYS A 397 -16.04 4.44 -7.73
CA LYS A 397 -15.36 3.40 -8.50
C LYS A 397 -13.92 3.74 -8.87
N THR A 398 -13.33 4.78 -8.29
CA THR A 398 -11.95 5.16 -8.59
C THR A 398 -11.03 4.78 -7.44
N VAL A 399 -9.99 3.97 -7.72
CA VAL A 399 -8.86 3.78 -6.81
C VAL A 399 -7.84 4.87 -7.08
N TYR A 400 -7.60 5.70 -6.08
CA TYR A 400 -6.59 6.76 -6.12
C TYR A 400 -5.26 6.27 -5.54
N ILE A 401 -4.19 6.54 -6.26
CA ILE A 401 -2.82 6.21 -5.86
C ILE A 401 -1.99 7.49 -5.89
N GLY A 402 -1.30 7.80 -4.81
CA GLY A 402 -0.34 8.90 -4.76
C GLY A 402 1.09 8.37 -4.75
N ASP A 403 1.96 8.88 -5.64
CA ASP A 403 3.37 8.51 -5.70
C ASP A 403 4.27 9.74 -5.88
N GLY A 404 5.09 10.01 -4.91
CA GLY A 404 5.98 11.15 -4.86
C GLY A 404 6.09 11.74 -3.46
N GLY A 405 6.91 12.76 -3.29
CA GLY A 405 7.08 13.46 -2.00
C GLY A 405 5.97 14.49 -1.77
N ASP A 406 6.02 15.61 -2.50
CA ASP A 406 5.03 16.68 -2.41
C ASP A 406 3.63 16.22 -2.82
N VAL A 407 3.54 15.40 -3.87
CA VAL A 407 2.28 14.84 -4.38
C VAL A 407 1.49 14.14 -3.28
N VAL A 408 2.12 13.22 -2.54
CA VAL A 408 1.45 12.47 -1.46
C VAL A 408 1.03 13.40 -0.31
N THR A 409 1.89 14.36 0.04
CA THR A 409 1.62 15.30 1.14
C THR A 409 0.47 16.24 0.80
N ILE A 410 0.42 16.76 -0.42
CA ILE A 410 -0.66 17.63 -0.93
C ILE A 410 -1.95 16.83 -1.06
N SER A 411 -1.88 15.63 -1.64
CA SER A 411 -3.04 14.74 -1.78
C SER A 411 -3.68 14.39 -0.44
N ALA A 412 -2.88 14.16 0.59
CA ALA A 412 -3.40 13.86 1.93
C ALA A 412 -4.25 15.01 2.52
N GLN A 413 -4.13 16.23 1.99
CA GLN A 413 -4.92 17.40 2.40
C GLN A 413 -6.07 17.73 1.45
N ALA A 414 -5.91 17.47 0.17
CA ALA A 414 -6.86 17.87 -0.85
C ALA A 414 -7.77 16.75 -1.34
N VAL A 415 -7.28 15.49 -1.35
CA VAL A 415 -7.99 14.35 -1.92
C VAL A 415 -8.68 13.55 -0.82
N ALA A 416 -9.99 13.34 -0.98
CA ALA A 416 -10.82 12.49 -0.15
C ALA A 416 -11.34 11.30 -0.99
N PRO A 417 -10.77 10.11 -0.84
CA PRO A 417 -11.23 8.92 -1.56
C PRO A 417 -12.70 8.63 -1.25
N LYS A 418 -13.45 8.16 -2.25
CA LYS A 418 -14.92 8.03 -2.17
C LYS A 418 -15.39 6.68 -1.63
N GLY A 419 -14.48 5.82 -1.12
CA GLY A 419 -14.84 4.52 -0.54
C GLY A 419 -13.64 3.80 0.09
N PRO A 420 -13.91 2.77 0.92
CA PRO A 420 -12.86 1.95 1.51
C PRO A 420 -11.98 1.28 0.46
N GLY A 421 -10.66 1.25 0.68
CA GLY A 421 -9.70 0.67 -0.24
C GLY A 421 -9.39 1.51 -1.48
N ASN A 422 -10.01 2.69 -1.62
CA ASN A 422 -9.78 3.59 -2.74
C ASN A 422 -8.60 4.56 -2.54
N TRP A 423 -7.71 4.26 -1.58
CA TRP A 423 -6.48 5.01 -1.35
C TRP A 423 -5.27 4.09 -1.25
N MET A 424 -4.21 4.43 -1.98
CA MET A 424 -2.89 3.83 -1.84
C MET A 424 -1.80 4.91 -1.87
N ASP A 425 -0.75 4.70 -1.09
CA ASP A 425 0.43 5.55 -1.04
C ASP A 425 1.69 4.74 -0.66
N PRO A 426 2.91 5.29 -0.75
CA PRO A 426 4.15 4.60 -0.42
C PRO A 426 4.23 4.08 1.03
N GLY A 427 3.36 4.53 1.92
CA GLY A 427 3.39 4.17 3.33
C GLY A 427 4.60 4.73 4.08
N ALA A 428 5.00 4.04 5.15
CA ALA A 428 6.01 4.53 6.10
C ALA A 428 7.45 4.51 5.56
N LEU A 429 7.76 3.74 4.53
CA LEU A 429 9.10 3.78 3.92
C LEU A 429 9.29 5.03 3.06
N GLY A 430 8.21 5.53 2.45
CA GLY A 430 8.28 6.70 1.57
C GLY A 430 9.04 6.43 0.27
N SER A 431 9.02 5.18 -0.23
CA SER A 431 9.65 4.84 -1.50
C SER A 431 8.95 5.54 -2.65
N LEU A 432 9.72 6.11 -3.57
CA LEU A 432 9.22 6.62 -4.84
C LEU A 432 9.16 5.49 -5.87
N GLY A 433 8.29 5.66 -6.89
CA GLY A 433 8.13 4.69 -7.97
C GLY A 433 7.20 3.51 -7.62
N VAL A 434 6.41 3.62 -6.56
CA VAL A 434 5.42 2.58 -6.20
C VAL A 434 4.20 2.59 -7.13
N GLY A 435 3.90 3.75 -7.71
CA GLY A 435 2.62 4.03 -8.37
C GLY A 435 2.27 3.07 -9.50
N THR A 436 3.22 2.76 -10.38
CA THR A 436 2.99 1.84 -11.52
C THR A 436 2.68 0.43 -11.05
N GLY A 437 3.44 -0.11 -10.09
CA GLY A 437 3.18 -1.44 -9.50
C GLY A 437 1.83 -1.47 -8.79
N PHE A 438 1.51 -0.44 -8.00
CA PHE A 438 0.23 -0.34 -7.31
C PHE A 438 -0.95 -0.19 -8.27
N ALA A 439 -0.78 0.55 -9.38
CA ALA A 439 -1.82 0.71 -10.39
C ALA A 439 -2.16 -0.62 -11.07
N ILE A 440 -1.14 -1.38 -11.47
CA ILE A 440 -1.32 -2.72 -12.05
C ILE A 440 -2.03 -3.65 -11.05
N ALA A 441 -1.55 -3.68 -9.82
CA ALA A 441 -2.12 -4.49 -8.76
C ALA A 441 -3.59 -4.12 -8.45
N ALA A 442 -3.89 -2.83 -8.37
CA ALA A 442 -5.25 -2.35 -8.12
C ALA A 442 -6.20 -2.70 -9.27
N GLY A 443 -5.75 -2.59 -10.52
CA GLY A 443 -6.52 -2.99 -11.70
C GLY A 443 -6.80 -4.49 -11.75
N LEU A 444 -5.81 -5.32 -11.41
CA LEU A 444 -5.99 -6.78 -11.32
C LEU A 444 -6.94 -7.19 -10.18
N ALA A 445 -6.86 -6.48 -9.05
CA ALA A 445 -7.69 -6.77 -7.88
C ALA A 445 -9.14 -6.25 -8.01
N ASN A 446 -9.37 -5.21 -8.81
CA ASN A 446 -10.66 -4.53 -8.96
C ASN A 446 -10.93 -4.21 -10.43
N PRO A 447 -11.21 -5.21 -11.27
CA PRO A 447 -11.38 -5.02 -12.72
C PRO A 447 -12.54 -4.09 -13.09
N GLU A 448 -13.47 -3.87 -12.16
CA GLU A 448 -14.62 -2.97 -12.33
C GLU A 448 -14.32 -1.51 -11.96
N LYS A 449 -13.14 -1.22 -11.39
CA LYS A 449 -12.77 0.12 -10.95
C LYS A 449 -11.83 0.82 -11.93
N GLU A 450 -11.96 2.12 -11.98
CA GLU A 450 -10.99 3.00 -12.64
C GLU A 450 -9.77 3.18 -11.73
N ILE A 451 -8.59 3.12 -12.29
CA ILE A 451 -7.34 3.34 -11.55
C ILE A 451 -6.75 4.68 -11.99
N LEU A 452 -6.53 5.56 -11.01
CA LEU A 452 -5.89 6.85 -11.20
C LEU A 452 -4.66 6.96 -10.30
N CYS A 453 -3.50 7.18 -10.89
CA CYS A 453 -2.27 7.41 -10.14
C CYS A 453 -1.75 8.83 -10.37
N TYR A 454 -1.58 9.59 -9.28
CA TYR A 454 -0.97 10.91 -9.30
C TYR A 454 0.49 10.81 -8.90
N TYR A 455 1.37 11.18 -9.82
CA TYR A 455 2.82 11.10 -9.67
C TYR A 455 3.46 12.47 -9.57
N GLY A 456 4.59 12.55 -8.85
CA GLY A 456 5.63 13.51 -9.19
C GLY A 456 6.40 13.05 -10.43
N ASP A 457 6.97 13.99 -11.18
CA ASP A 457 7.79 13.71 -12.37
C ASP A 457 8.96 12.76 -12.09
N GLY A 458 9.63 12.97 -10.96
CA GLY A 458 10.73 12.09 -10.53
C GLY A 458 10.30 10.68 -10.19
N SER A 459 9.13 10.49 -9.55
CA SER A 459 8.64 9.15 -9.20
C SER A 459 8.13 8.39 -10.42
N PHE A 460 7.44 9.06 -11.33
CA PHE A 460 7.01 8.45 -12.59
C PHE A 460 8.21 7.96 -13.41
N GLY A 461 9.25 8.78 -13.53
CA GLY A 461 10.46 8.42 -14.29
C GLY A 461 11.18 7.17 -13.78
N MET A 462 10.97 6.74 -12.54
CA MET A 462 11.61 5.55 -11.97
C MET A 462 11.02 4.23 -12.48
N THR A 463 9.70 4.18 -12.74
CA THR A 463 8.98 2.92 -12.98
C THR A 463 7.98 2.98 -14.14
N ALA A 464 7.97 4.08 -14.86
CA ALA A 464 7.01 4.34 -15.94
C ALA A 464 6.92 3.23 -16.99
N PHE A 465 8.06 2.56 -17.29
CA PHE A 465 8.12 1.60 -18.39
C PHE A 465 7.16 0.41 -18.21
N ASP A 466 6.84 0.04 -16.97
CA ASP A 466 5.83 -0.99 -16.67
C ASP A 466 4.37 -0.55 -16.93
N MET A 467 4.14 0.66 -17.44
CA MET A 467 2.85 1.01 -18.08
C MET A 467 2.59 0.10 -19.29
N GLU A 468 3.64 -0.36 -19.97
CA GLU A 468 3.55 -1.41 -20.99
C GLU A 468 2.95 -2.69 -20.41
N THR A 469 3.40 -3.11 -19.23
CA THR A 469 2.86 -4.27 -18.51
C THR A 469 1.37 -4.08 -18.20
N ALA A 470 0.95 -2.90 -17.72
CA ALA A 470 -0.47 -2.60 -17.52
C ALA A 470 -1.29 -2.77 -18.81
N ASN A 471 -0.78 -2.25 -19.91
CA ASN A 471 -1.42 -2.36 -21.23
C ASN A 471 -1.48 -3.79 -21.75
N ARG A 472 -0.43 -4.59 -21.53
CA ARG A 472 -0.33 -5.97 -21.98
C ARG A 472 -1.26 -6.90 -21.19
N PHE A 473 -1.44 -6.65 -19.90
CA PHE A 473 -2.33 -7.44 -19.05
C PHE A 473 -3.77 -6.90 -18.98
N GLY A 474 -4.11 -5.88 -19.78
CA GLY A 474 -5.47 -5.35 -19.88
C GLY A 474 -5.96 -4.64 -18.60
N VAL A 475 -5.05 -4.02 -17.86
CA VAL A 475 -5.35 -3.22 -16.66
C VAL A 475 -4.85 -1.77 -16.83
N PRO A 476 -5.35 -1.07 -17.85
CA PRO A 476 -4.93 0.28 -18.15
C PRO A 476 -5.31 1.23 -17.01
N TYR A 477 -4.55 2.31 -16.85
CA TYR A 477 -4.80 3.31 -15.82
C TYR A 477 -4.53 4.73 -16.33
N ILE A 478 -5.03 5.72 -15.60
CA ILE A 478 -4.75 7.13 -15.85
C ILE A 478 -3.59 7.55 -14.96
N ALA A 479 -2.45 7.88 -15.55
CA ALA A 479 -1.32 8.52 -14.88
C ALA A 479 -1.45 10.04 -15.00
N VAL A 480 -1.54 10.74 -13.89
CA VAL A 480 -1.46 12.20 -13.84
C VAL A 480 -0.11 12.58 -13.26
N ILE A 481 0.62 13.45 -13.91
CA ILE A 481 1.98 13.83 -13.51
C ILE A 481 2.00 15.31 -13.14
N GLY A 482 2.30 15.61 -11.88
CA GLY A 482 2.62 16.96 -11.43
C GLY A 482 4.09 17.26 -11.77
N ASN A 483 4.33 17.78 -12.98
CA ASN A 483 5.65 17.98 -13.52
C ASN A 483 6.18 19.38 -13.18
N ASN A 484 7.20 19.45 -12.34
CA ASN A 484 7.92 20.68 -12.00
C ASN A 484 9.40 20.61 -12.34
N SER A 485 9.80 19.61 -13.14
CA SER A 485 11.17 19.35 -13.58
C SER A 485 12.17 19.25 -12.42
N SER A 486 11.72 18.73 -11.27
CA SER A 486 12.54 18.74 -10.05
C SER A 486 12.12 17.71 -9.01
N MET A 487 13.09 17.17 -8.27
CA MET A 487 12.88 16.51 -6.97
C MET A 487 12.55 17.57 -5.90
N ASN A 488 11.38 18.21 -6.05
CA ASN A 488 11.08 19.52 -5.49
C ASN A 488 11.03 19.54 -3.96
N GLN A 489 10.53 18.50 -3.31
CA GLN A 489 10.52 18.39 -1.85
C GLN A 489 11.93 18.47 -1.26
N ILE A 490 12.93 17.87 -1.93
CA ILE A 490 14.34 17.91 -1.50
C ILE A 490 14.96 19.25 -1.87
N ARG A 491 14.70 19.75 -3.09
CA ARG A 491 15.20 21.03 -3.60
C ARG A 491 14.86 22.18 -2.64
N TYR A 492 13.64 22.26 -2.17
CA TYR A 492 13.24 23.30 -1.23
C TYR A 492 14.08 23.28 0.06
N GLY A 493 14.29 22.11 0.64
CA GLY A 493 15.12 21.93 1.82
C GLY A 493 16.57 22.36 1.60
N GLN A 494 17.13 22.05 0.42
CA GLN A 494 18.47 22.48 0.05
C GLN A 494 18.57 24.01 -0.12
N ILE A 495 17.60 24.62 -0.80
CA ILE A 495 17.53 26.09 -0.96
C ILE A 495 17.43 26.78 0.41
N ALA A 496 16.55 26.30 1.29
CA ALA A 496 16.39 26.85 2.63
C ALA A 496 17.65 26.76 3.49
N LYS A 497 18.49 25.75 3.26
CA LYS A 497 19.71 25.50 4.02
C LYS A 497 20.97 26.14 3.41
N TYR A 498 21.07 26.14 2.09
CA TYR A 498 22.30 26.47 1.39
C TYR A 498 22.17 27.65 0.41
N GLY A 499 20.97 28.22 0.26
CA GLY A 499 20.64 29.26 -0.72
C GLY A 499 20.46 28.72 -2.14
N ASP A 500 19.91 29.56 -3.03
CA ASP A 500 19.50 29.16 -4.39
C ASP A 500 20.61 28.53 -5.22
N GLN A 501 21.81 29.09 -5.15
CA GLN A 501 22.94 28.61 -5.95
C GLN A 501 23.30 27.15 -5.67
N ARG A 502 23.34 26.76 -4.39
CA ARG A 502 23.67 25.41 -3.94
C ARG A 502 22.44 24.51 -3.78
N GLY A 503 21.27 25.11 -3.59
CA GLY A 503 20.02 24.39 -3.40
C GLY A 503 19.49 23.71 -4.67
N ASN A 504 20.07 24.00 -5.82
CA ASN A 504 19.65 23.43 -7.12
C ASN A 504 20.60 22.34 -7.66
N VAL A 505 21.38 21.70 -6.78
CA VAL A 505 22.34 20.66 -7.17
C VAL A 505 21.79 19.27 -6.90
N GLY A 506 21.77 18.41 -7.93
CA GLY A 506 21.34 17.01 -7.85
C GLY A 506 19.82 16.78 -7.69
N ASN A 507 19.01 17.82 -7.89
CA ASN A 507 17.57 17.75 -7.71
C ASN A 507 16.75 18.32 -8.89
N LYS A 508 17.39 18.99 -9.86
CA LYS A 508 16.74 19.40 -11.10
C LYS A 508 16.67 18.23 -12.07
N LEU A 509 15.51 18.06 -12.68
CA LEU A 509 15.24 17.15 -13.78
C LEU A 509 15.11 17.95 -15.08
N GLY A 510 15.10 17.27 -16.21
CA GLY A 510 14.82 17.91 -17.49
C GLY A 510 13.33 18.12 -17.72
N ASP A 511 12.99 19.04 -18.63
CA ASP A 511 11.62 19.28 -19.05
C ASP A 511 11.16 18.12 -19.97
N VAL A 512 10.63 17.06 -19.36
CA VAL A 512 10.21 15.85 -20.08
C VAL A 512 8.72 15.91 -20.37
N PRO A 513 8.30 15.89 -21.66
CA PRO A 513 6.88 15.81 -22.02
C PRO A 513 6.38 14.35 -21.87
N PHE A 514 6.03 13.96 -20.66
CA PHE A 514 5.66 12.58 -20.34
C PHE A 514 4.40 12.08 -21.08
N SER A 515 3.58 12.97 -21.64
CA SER A 515 2.48 12.63 -22.53
C SER A 515 2.92 11.73 -23.69
N LYS A 516 4.11 12.02 -24.25
CA LYS A 516 4.70 11.27 -25.38
C LYS A 516 5.03 9.82 -25.02
N PHE A 517 5.25 9.54 -23.75
CA PHE A 517 5.48 8.17 -23.28
C PHE A 517 4.23 7.29 -23.46
N ALA A 518 3.05 7.81 -23.12
CA ALA A 518 1.80 7.07 -23.35
C ALA A 518 1.55 6.85 -24.85
N GLU A 519 1.77 7.87 -25.69
CA GLU A 519 1.62 7.78 -27.14
C GLU A 519 2.54 6.69 -27.74
N MET A 520 3.80 6.61 -27.26
CA MET A 520 4.76 5.57 -27.67
C MET A 520 4.25 4.16 -27.38
N LEU A 521 3.48 3.98 -26.29
CA LEU A 521 2.87 2.71 -25.90
C LEU A 521 1.48 2.48 -26.53
N GLY A 522 1.06 3.33 -27.46
CA GLY A 522 -0.23 3.28 -28.13
C GLY A 522 -1.41 3.77 -27.28
N GLY A 523 -1.13 4.47 -26.19
CA GLY A 523 -2.09 5.11 -25.30
C GLY A 523 -2.34 6.58 -25.64
N HIS A 524 -2.97 7.31 -24.70
CA HIS A 524 -3.35 8.69 -24.86
C HIS A 524 -2.45 9.62 -24.04
N GLY A 525 -1.93 10.68 -24.62
CA GLY A 525 -1.08 11.68 -23.97
C GLY A 525 -1.66 13.08 -24.03
N GLU A 526 -1.62 13.80 -22.91
CA GLU A 526 -2.05 15.20 -22.78
C GLU A 526 -0.97 16.06 -22.12
N GLU A 527 -0.76 17.25 -22.62
CA GLU A 527 0.04 18.30 -21.98
C GLU A 527 -0.88 19.40 -21.47
N VAL A 528 -0.78 19.74 -20.19
CA VAL A 528 -1.65 20.73 -19.52
C VAL A 528 -0.80 21.84 -18.92
N HIS A 529 -1.05 23.07 -19.34
CA HIS A 529 -0.32 24.28 -18.93
C HIS A 529 -1.16 25.28 -18.15
N GLU A 530 -2.50 25.19 -18.26
CA GLU A 530 -3.44 26.10 -17.63
C GLU A 530 -4.46 25.33 -16.76
N ALA A 531 -4.83 25.90 -15.63
CA ALA A 531 -5.70 25.24 -14.64
C ALA A 531 -7.06 24.79 -15.21
N ASN A 532 -7.66 25.60 -16.09
CA ASN A 532 -8.95 25.30 -16.73
C ASN A 532 -8.90 24.13 -17.73
N GLN A 533 -7.71 23.69 -18.13
CA GLN A 533 -7.52 22.53 -19.02
C GLN A 533 -7.53 21.20 -18.26
N ILE A 534 -7.36 21.19 -16.93
CA ILE A 534 -7.17 19.95 -16.13
C ILE A 534 -8.38 19.04 -16.27
N GLN A 535 -9.60 19.50 -15.93
CA GLN A 535 -10.80 18.66 -16.01
C GLN A 535 -11.09 18.14 -17.43
N PRO A 536 -11.04 18.99 -18.48
CA PRO A 536 -11.21 18.50 -19.85
C PRO A 536 -10.19 17.44 -20.25
N ALA A 537 -8.91 17.58 -19.86
CA ALA A 537 -7.87 16.60 -20.15
C ALA A 537 -8.11 15.27 -19.41
N LEU A 538 -8.48 15.33 -18.14
CA LEU A 538 -8.83 14.14 -17.36
C LEU A 538 -10.03 13.38 -17.94
N GLN A 539 -11.06 14.10 -18.43
CA GLN A 539 -12.22 13.46 -19.07
C GLN A 539 -11.84 12.80 -20.40
N ARG A 540 -11.02 13.45 -21.25
CA ARG A 540 -10.52 12.84 -22.49
C ARG A 540 -9.64 11.61 -22.19
N ALA A 541 -8.78 11.68 -21.19
CA ALA A 541 -7.95 10.55 -20.76
C ALA A 541 -8.83 9.37 -20.29
N ARG A 542 -9.87 9.63 -19.48
CA ARG A 542 -10.84 8.61 -19.05
C ARG A 542 -11.52 7.93 -20.23
N GLU A 543 -11.99 8.71 -21.20
CA GLU A 543 -12.66 8.18 -22.38
C GLU A 543 -11.69 7.41 -23.27
N ALA A 544 -10.46 7.90 -23.43
CA ALA A 544 -9.42 7.23 -24.19
C ALA A 544 -9.04 5.86 -23.59
N VAL A 545 -8.89 5.78 -22.25
CA VAL A 545 -8.64 4.51 -21.56
C VAL A 545 -9.77 3.51 -21.79
N LYS A 546 -11.03 3.95 -21.68
CA LYS A 546 -12.21 3.09 -21.90
C LYS A 546 -12.30 2.57 -23.33
N THR A 547 -12.00 3.42 -24.32
CA THR A 547 -12.18 3.07 -25.73
C THR A 547 -11.01 2.30 -26.31
N SER A 548 -9.77 2.63 -25.90
CA SER A 548 -8.56 2.00 -26.44
C SER A 548 -8.11 0.76 -25.65
N GLY A 549 -8.51 0.63 -24.38
CA GLY A 549 -7.95 -0.36 -23.47
C GLY A 549 -6.45 -0.13 -23.17
N LYS A 550 -5.95 1.11 -23.37
CA LYS A 550 -4.56 1.50 -23.11
C LYS A 550 -4.51 2.61 -22.07
N SER A 551 -3.42 2.65 -21.30
CA SER A 551 -3.20 3.68 -20.29
C SER A 551 -3.06 5.07 -20.89
N ALA A 552 -3.41 6.09 -20.11
CA ALA A 552 -3.27 7.48 -20.49
C ALA A 552 -2.29 8.22 -19.56
N VAL A 553 -1.60 9.23 -20.07
CA VAL A 553 -0.76 10.16 -19.29
C VAL A 553 -1.27 11.59 -19.49
N VAL A 554 -1.62 12.23 -18.38
CA VAL A 554 -1.91 13.67 -18.32
C VAL A 554 -0.75 14.35 -17.61
N ASN A 555 0.14 14.98 -18.39
CA ASN A 555 1.30 15.70 -17.89
C ASN A 555 0.93 17.15 -17.59
N ILE A 556 0.91 17.54 -16.31
CA ILE A 556 0.50 18.86 -15.85
C ILE A 556 1.72 19.61 -15.37
N TRP A 557 2.04 20.75 -16.03
CA TRP A 557 3.15 21.62 -15.68
C TRP A 557 2.80 22.47 -14.45
N VAL A 558 3.45 22.18 -13.32
CA VAL A 558 3.18 22.85 -12.06
C VAL A 558 4.33 23.75 -11.63
N ASP A 559 4.02 24.76 -10.81
CA ASP A 559 4.99 25.74 -10.34
C ASP A 559 6.06 25.06 -9.46
N PRO A 560 7.36 25.13 -9.86
CA PRO A 560 8.45 24.56 -9.08
C PRO A 560 8.75 25.32 -7.79
N ASN A 561 8.15 26.47 -7.54
CA ASN A 561 8.35 27.29 -6.35
C ASN A 561 7.23 27.10 -5.30
N GLU A 562 6.19 26.34 -5.64
CA GLU A 562 5.13 25.97 -4.71
C GLU A 562 5.36 24.58 -4.14
N TYR A 563 5.21 24.45 -2.81
CA TYR A 563 5.58 23.26 -2.05
C TYR A 563 4.46 22.79 -1.13
N ALA A 564 4.51 21.50 -0.76
CA ALA A 564 3.63 20.96 0.26
C ALA A 564 3.87 21.61 1.63
N PRO A 565 2.82 21.87 2.44
CA PRO A 565 2.98 22.32 3.81
C PRO A 565 3.77 21.30 4.63
N GLY A 566 4.67 21.77 5.45
CA GLY A 566 5.56 20.93 6.22
C GLY A 566 6.93 20.72 5.59
N THR A 567 7.06 20.79 4.26
CA THR A 567 8.35 20.84 3.58
C THR A 567 9.21 22.00 4.09
N LYS A 568 8.58 23.16 4.32
CA LYS A 568 9.21 24.35 4.91
C LYS A 568 9.80 24.10 6.31
N ASN A 569 9.23 23.19 7.09
CA ASN A 569 9.64 22.91 8.46
C ASN A 569 10.60 21.74 8.60
N GLN A 570 10.86 20.99 7.53
CA GLN A 570 11.76 19.81 7.47
C GLN A 570 11.61 18.85 8.67
N THR A 571 10.40 18.74 9.21
CA THR A 571 10.15 17.92 10.41
C THR A 571 10.35 16.42 10.19
N MET A 572 10.40 15.98 8.94
CA MET A 572 10.67 14.57 8.59
C MET A 572 12.14 14.17 8.77
N TYR A 573 13.07 15.15 8.76
CA TYR A 573 14.51 14.92 8.84
C TYR A 573 15.16 15.53 10.10
N LYS A 574 14.37 15.94 11.09
CA LYS A 574 14.84 16.45 12.38
C LYS A 574 14.82 15.39 13.45
#